data_db4ccddcfa5dd3738b8ae842d80a3a52
#
_entry.id   db4ccddcfa5dd3738b8ae842d80a3a52
#
_cell.length_a   1.000
_cell.length_b   1.000
_cell.length_c   1.000
_cell.angle_alpha   90.00
_cell.angle_beta   90.00
_cell.angle_gamma   90.00
#
_symmetry.space_group_name_H-M   'P 1'
#
loop_
_entity.id
_entity.type
_entity.pdbx_description
1 polymer ?
#
loop_
_entity_poly.entity_id
_entity_poly.type
_entity_poly.pdbx_seq_one_letter_code
_entity_poly.pdbx_strand_id
1 'polypeptide(L)'
;MIYELKNVCFSYREGLPDVLRNVSLSVPEGGLLTILGQNGSGKSTLFNCMTGIHKPRSGQILLSGEDITAMSPKKIAAKVGYVPQSHVPTFAYSVFEFVLMGCASRVGFLSHPGEEEKKNAREAIERMDLMSLSDRPYTELSGGERQQVTIARAIAQKPEVILFDEPTSHLDFGNQLKVLQVIRDLSRDGYAVVVTTHDPNHALMLSGTTALFTGTGTVETGAPEEILTKERLSSLYGTELDLRYVEDLGRSVCMYPKF
;
A
#
# COMPACT_ATOMS: atom_id res chain seq x y z
N MET A 1 -14.46 10.21 -4.29
CA MET A 1 -13.13 10.01 -3.72
C MET A 1 -13.21 9.01 -2.59
N ILE A 2 -12.26 8.04 -2.54
CA ILE A 2 -12.15 7.10 -1.41
C ILE A 2 -11.36 7.74 -0.29
N TYR A 3 -10.21 8.35 -0.58
CA TYR A 3 -9.46 9.15 0.38
C TYR A 3 -9.34 10.60 -0.06
N GLU A 4 -9.47 11.51 0.91
CA GLU A 4 -9.08 12.91 0.77
C GLU A 4 -8.31 13.31 2.04
N LEU A 5 -7.06 13.72 1.86
CA LEU A 5 -6.23 14.31 2.90
C LEU A 5 -6.11 15.81 2.65
N LYS A 6 -6.39 16.62 3.67
CA LYS A 6 -6.41 18.08 3.57
C LYS A 6 -5.49 18.68 4.64
N ASN A 7 -4.34 19.21 4.22
CA ASN A 7 -3.36 19.89 5.08
C ASN A 7 -2.98 19.08 6.33
N VAL A 8 -2.76 17.78 6.17
CA VAL A 8 -2.48 16.87 7.27
C VAL A 8 -1.08 17.13 7.83
N CYS A 9 -1.00 17.40 9.13
CA CYS A 9 0.25 17.49 9.88
C CYS A 9 0.27 16.44 10.99
N PHE A 10 1.44 15.85 11.20
CA PHE A 10 1.63 14.87 12.27
C PHE A 10 3.05 14.93 12.87
N SER A 11 3.12 14.82 14.19
CA SER A 11 4.36 14.58 14.95
C SER A 11 4.09 13.51 16.02
N TYR A 12 5.11 12.71 16.33
CA TYR A 12 4.99 11.62 17.32
C TYR A 12 4.83 12.12 18.76
N ARG A 13 5.33 13.32 19.06
CA ARG A 13 5.23 13.96 20.39
C ARG A 13 5.06 15.46 20.21
N GLU A 14 4.39 16.07 21.15
CA GLU A 14 4.28 17.54 21.25
C GLU A 14 5.69 18.14 21.41
N GLY A 15 5.96 19.22 20.68
CA GLY A 15 7.27 19.87 20.64
C GLY A 15 8.33 19.25 19.70
N LEU A 16 8.08 18.07 19.14
CA LEU A 16 8.94 17.53 18.08
C LEU A 16 8.56 18.06 16.68
N PRO A 17 9.53 18.13 15.76
CA PRO A 17 9.24 18.48 14.38
C PRO A 17 8.19 17.57 13.76
N ASP A 18 7.34 18.17 12.90
CA ASP A 18 6.36 17.40 12.16
C ASP A 18 7.04 16.46 11.15
N VAL A 19 6.63 15.20 11.18
CA VAL A 19 6.97 14.17 10.19
C VAL A 19 6.12 14.35 8.92
N LEU A 20 4.86 14.73 9.07
CA LEU A 20 3.96 15.11 7.97
C LEU A 20 3.68 16.60 8.08
N ARG A 21 3.87 17.34 6.96
CA ARG A 21 3.71 18.80 6.93
C ARG A 21 2.78 19.20 5.80
N ASN A 22 1.56 19.62 6.16
CA ASN A 22 0.54 20.07 5.20
C ASN A 22 0.30 19.09 4.03
N VAL A 23 0.32 17.78 4.32
CA VAL A 23 0.12 16.75 3.31
C VAL A 23 -1.31 16.81 2.79
N SER A 24 -1.46 17.06 1.49
CA SER A 24 -2.74 17.05 0.79
C SER A 24 -2.64 16.12 -0.42
N LEU A 25 -3.52 15.13 -0.49
CA LEU A 25 -3.64 14.19 -1.60
C LEU A 25 -5.03 13.59 -1.65
N SER A 26 -5.40 13.03 -2.78
CA SER A 26 -6.68 12.33 -2.95
C SER A 26 -6.52 11.04 -3.74
N VAL A 27 -7.37 10.07 -3.44
CA VAL A 27 -7.43 8.78 -4.12
C VAL A 27 -8.87 8.60 -4.62
N PRO A 28 -9.12 8.58 -5.92
CA PRO A 28 -10.44 8.29 -6.46
C PRO A 28 -10.81 6.82 -6.28
N GLU A 29 -12.09 6.49 -6.46
CA GLU A 29 -12.56 5.11 -6.59
C GLU A 29 -11.87 4.44 -7.78
N GLY A 30 -11.40 3.21 -7.58
CA GLY A 30 -10.62 2.49 -8.61
C GLY A 30 -9.27 3.13 -8.95
N GLY A 31 -8.87 4.20 -8.26
CA GLY A 31 -7.62 4.90 -8.51
C GLY A 31 -6.41 4.17 -7.94
N LEU A 32 -5.26 4.38 -8.59
CA LEU A 32 -3.97 3.90 -8.11
C LEU A 32 -3.09 5.10 -7.77
N LEU A 33 -2.64 5.16 -6.51
CA LEU A 33 -1.71 6.16 -6.00
C LEU A 33 -0.41 5.47 -5.56
N THR A 34 0.72 5.89 -6.11
CA THR A 34 2.03 5.46 -5.64
C THR A 34 2.68 6.58 -4.82
N ILE A 35 3.05 6.28 -3.58
CA ILE A 35 3.76 7.19 -2.68
C ILE A 35 5.24 6.84 -2.72
N LEU A 36 6.03 7.66 -3.40
CA LEU A 36 7.48 7.50 -3.56
C LEU A 36 8.22 8.38 -2.56
N GLY A 37 9.24 7.83 -1.92
CA GLY A 37 10.14 8.57 -1.02
C GLY A 37 11.19 7.69 -0.38
N GLN A 38 12.26 8.29 0.13
CA GLN A 38 13.31 7.59 0.85
C GLN A 38 12.79 6.88 2.11
N ASN A 39 13.60 5.96 2.64
CA ASN A 39 13.34 5.38 3.96
C ASN A 39 13.38 6.49 5.02
N GLY A 40 12.42 6.46 5.96
CA GLY A 40 12.29 7.49 6.99
C GLY A 40 11.61 8.79 6.54
N SER A 41 11.16 8.93 5.30
CA SER A 41 10.49 10.15 4.81
C SER A 41 9.09 10.40 5.41
N GLY A 42 8.48 9.40 6.07
CA GLY A 42 7.15 9.51 6.66
C GLY A 42 6.05 8.69 5.97
N LYS A 43 6.37 7.84 4.97
CA LYS A 43 5.40 7.02 4.24
C LYS A 43 4.54 6.13 5.16
N SER A 44 5.18 5.33 6.02
CA SER A 44 4.47 4.46 6.97
C SER A 44 3.72 5.28 8.04
N THR A 45 4.23 6.46 8.41
CA THR A 45 3.51 7.40 9.29
C THR A 45 2.22 7.88 8.63
N LEU A 46 2.27 8.22 7.34
CA LEU A 46 1.10 8.61 6.57
C LEU A 46 0.08 7.45 6.51
N PHE A 47 0.52 6.22 6.26
CA PHE A 47 -0.35 5.04 6.29
C PHE A 47 -0.99 4.82 7.67
N ASN A 48 -0.23 5.01 8.76
CA ASN A 48 -0.78 4.93 10.10
C ASN A 48 -1.86 6.01 10.37
N CYS A 49 -1.72 7.19 9.79
CA CYS A 49 -2.77 8.19 9.82
C CYS A 49 -3.98 7.78 8.93
N MET A 50 -3.74 7.24 7.74
CA MET A 50 -4.80 6.76 6.83
C MET A 50 -5.56 5.54 7.36
N THR A 51 -4.95 4.74 8.23
CA THR A 51 -5.61 3.60 8.90
C THR A 51 -6.24 3.97 10.25
N GLY A 52 -6.13 5.24 10.69
CA GLY A 52 -6.64 5.70 11.97
C GLY A 52 -5.83 5.23 13.19
N ILE A 53 -4.66 4.59 12.99
CA ILE A 53 -3.74 4.22 14.07
C ILE A 53 -3.15 5.48 14.72
N HIS A 54 -2.81 6.46 13.89
CA HIS A 54 -2.33 7.76 14.34
C HIS A 54 -3.35 8.84 14.02
N LYS A 55 -3.62 9.70 15.01
CA LYS A 55 -4.47 10.87 14.84
C LYS A 55 -3.64 12.06 14.36
N PRO A 56 -3.98 12.72 13.22
CA PRO A 56 -3.26 13.90 12.79
C PRO A 56 -3.34 15.01 13.85
N ARG A 57 -2.29 15.81 13.96
CA ARG A 57 -2.24 16.99 14.84
C ARG A 57 -3.13 18.11 14.29
N SER A 58 -3.16 18.27 12.98
CA SER A 58 -4.02 19.20 12.28
C SER A 58 -4.33 18.70 10.86
N GLY A 59 -5.27 19.34 10.20
CA GLY A 59 -5.80 18.89 8.91
C GLY A 59 -6.90 17.86 9.10
N GLN A 60 -7.31 17.24 7.99
CA GLN A 60 -8.42 16.30 7.96
C GLN A 60 -8.11 15.13 7.03
N ILE A 61 -8.54 13.94 7.41
CA ILE A 61 -8.51 12.74 6.57
C ILE A 61 -9.93 12.22 6.43
N LEU A 62 -10.43 12.22 5.22
CA LEU A 62 -11.75 11.68 4.87
C LEU A 62 -11.60 10.32 4.21
N LEU A 63 -12.33 9.32 4.70
CA LEU A 63 -12.49 8.00 4.10
C LEU A 63 -13.95 7.84 3.65
N SER A 64 -14.16 7.75 2.34
CA SER A 64 -15.50 7.72 1.72
C SER A 64 -16.38 8.88 2.20
N GLY A 65 -15.80 10.09 2.28
CA GLY A 65 -16.47 11.31 2.72
C GLY A 65 -16.65 11.48 4.23
N GLU A 66 -16.27 10.51 5.06
CA GLU A 66 -16.39 10.57 6.53
C GLU A 66 -15.02 10.80 7.19
N ASP A 67 -14.95 11.68 8.19
CA ASP A 67 -13.71 11.94 8.92
C ASP A 67 -13.26 10.69 9.67
N ILE A 68 -12.04 10.22 9.35
CA ILE A 68 -11.49 8.99 9.92
C ILE A 68 -11.36 9.06 11.44
N THR A 69 -11.19 10.25 12.01
CA THR A 69 -11.08 10.44 13.47
C THR A 69 -12.39 10.24 14.20
N ALA A 70 -13.52 10.29 13.49
CA ALA A 70 -14.86 10.01 14.01
C ALA A 70 -15.30 8.55 13.80
N MET A 71 -14.55 7.77 12.99
CA MET A 71 -14.87 6.37 12.69
C MET A 71 -14.37 5.45 13.80
N SER A 72 -15.11 4.37 14.07
CA SER A 72 -14.60 3.27 14.90
C SER A 72 -13.52 2.47 14.17
N PRO A 73 -12.52 1.89 14.89
CA PRO A 73 -11.51 1.05 14.29
C PRO A 73 -12.10 -0.11 13.43
N LYS A 74 -13.21 -0.70 13.88
CA LYS A 74 -13.91 -1.75 13.15
C LYS A 74 -14.47 -1.23 11.82
N LYS A 75 -15.03 -0.02 11.79
CA LYS A 75 -15.56 0.60 10.56
C LYS A 75 -14.44 0.93 9.57
N ILE A 76 -13.31 1.44 10.05
CA ILE A 76 -12.12 1.67 9.23
C ILE A 76 -11.62 0.33 8.67
N ALA A 77 -11.42 -0.67 9.54
CA ALA A 77 -10.96 -1.99 9.15
C ALA A 77 -11.92 -2.73 8.21
N ALA A 78 -13.18 -2.38 8.12
CA ALA A 78 -14.10 -2.95 7.13
C ALA A 78 -13.93 -2.34 5.73
N LYS A 79 -13.39 -1.12 5.64
CA LYS A 79 -13.20 -0.37 4.39
C LYS A 79 -11.78 -0.41 3.86
N VAL A 80 -10.79 -0.57 4.73
CA VAL A 80 -9.36 -0.46 4.42
C VAL A 80 -8.68 -1.81 4.58
N GLY A 81 -8.22 -2.39 3.48
CA GLY A 81 -7.29 -3.52 3.49
C GLY A 81 -5.86 -3.00 3.68
N TYR A 82 -5.07 -3.66 4.52
CA TYR A 82 -3.69 -3.27 4.76
C TYR A 82 -2.72 -4.44 4.56
N VAL A 83 -1.76 -4.24 3.67
CA VAL A 83 -0.66 -5.17 3.39
C VAL A 83 0.62 -4.54 3.96
N PRO A 84 1.12 -5.03 5.10
CA PRO A 84 2.33 -4.47 5.73
C PRO A 84 3.59 -4.84 4.96
N GLN A 85 4.66 -4.08 5.17
CA GLN A 85 5.99 -4.31 4.59
C GLN A 85 6.54 -5.71 4.93
N SER A 86 6.31 -6.19 6.13
CA SER A 86 6.71 -7.52 6.57
C SER A 86 5.69 -8.08 7.55
N HIS A 87 5.50 -9.37 7.51
CA HIS A 87 4.70 -10.10 8.49
C HIS A 87 5.51 -11.29 9.02
N VAL A 88 5.83 -11.25 10.32
CA VAL A 88 6.51 -12.36 10.98
C VAL A 88 5.46 -13.33 11.51
N PRO A 89 5.41 -14.58 10.99
CA PRO A 89 4.43 -15.55 11.46
C PRO A 89 4.73 -15.97 12.89
N THR A 90 3.73 -15.87 13.76
CA THR A 90 3.85 -16.26 15.18
C THR A 90 3.21 -17.62 15.45
N PHE A 91 2.21 -18.00 14.64
CA PHE A 91 1.46 -19.25 14.79
C PHE A 91 1.40 -20.00 13.47
N ALA A 92 1.35 -21.34 13.55
CA ALA A 92 1.31 -22.22 12.38
C ALA A 92 -0.12 -22.41 11.83
N TYR A 93 -0.83 -21.29 11.61
CA TYR A 93 -2.12 -21.34 10.90
C TYR A 93 -1.92 -21.82 9.47
N SER A 94 -2.89 -22.54 8.92
CA SER A 94 -2.92 -22.82 7.50
C SER A 94 -3.08 -21.53 6.69
N VAL A 95 -2.71 -21.56 5.41
CA VAL A 95 -2.93 -20.42 4.49
C VAL A 95 -4.40 -20.01 4.50
N PHE A 96 -5.31 -20.98 4.43
CA PHE A 96 -6.75 -20.71 4.46
C PHE A 96 -7.18 -19.98 5.75
N GLU A 97 -6.75 -20.47 6.92
CA GLU A 97 -7.08 -19.84 8.20
C GLU A 97 -6.52 -18.42 8.29
N PHE A 98 -5.28 -18.23 7.82
CA PHE A 98 -4.65 -16.91 7.83
C PHE A 98 -5.37 -15.91 6.90
N VAL A 99 -5.80 -16.35 5.72
CA VAL A 99 -6.58 -15.51 4.79
C VAL A 99 -7.98 -15.21 5.35
N LEU A 100 -8.61 -16.22 5.98
CA LEU A 100 -9.93 -16.06 6.60
C LEU A 100 -9.93 -15.02 7.74
N MET A 101 -8.81 -14.84 8.46
CA MET A 101 -8.67 -13.77 9.46
C MET A 101 -8.83 -12.37 8.85
N GLY A 102 -8.60 -12.18 7.54
CA GLY A 102 -8.89 -10.93 6.84
C GLY A 102 -10.35 -10.50 6.97
N CYS A 103 -11.27 -11.46 7.08
CA CYS A 103 -12.71 -11.20 7.21
C CYS A 103 -13.15 -10.77 8.63
N ALA A 104 -12.22 -10.73 9.62
CA ALA A 104 -12.57 -10.49 11.03
C ALA A 104 -13.33 -9.18 11.29
N SER A 105 -13.10 -8.14 10.49
CA SER A 105 -13.83 -6.86 10.60
C SER A 105 -15.32 -6.98 10.31
N ARG A 106 -15.73 -8.00 9.55
CA ARG A 106 -17.13 -8.28 9.16
C ARG A 106 -17.83 -9.20 10.14
N VAL A 107 -17.09 -9.97 10.91
CA VAL A 107 -17.64 -10.93 11.88
C VAL A 107 -18.03 -10.22 13.18
N GLY A 108 -19.16 -10.64 13.79
CA GLY A 108 -19.58 -10.16 15.11
C GLY A 108 -18.61 -10.57 16.20
N PHE A 109 -18.52 -9.80 17.29
CA PHE A 109 -17.53 -10.02 18.38
C PHE A 109 -17.60 -11.43 19.01
N LEU A 110 -18.78 -12.03 19.07
CA LEU A 110 -19.01 -13.38 19.63
C LEU A 110 -19.35 -14.42 18.55
N SER A 111 -19.16 -14.08 17.27
CA SER A 111 -19.52 -14.95 16.14
C SER A 111 -18.28 -15.57 15.52
N HIS A 112 -18.44 -16.74 14.91
CA HIS A 112 -17.43 -17.36 14.07
C HIS A 112 -17.63 -16.95 12.60
N PRO A 113 -16.57 -16.98 11.76
CA PRO A 113 -16.70 -16.78 10.34
C PRO A 113 -17.73 -17.74 9.72
N GLY A 114 -18.72 -17.21 9.00
CA GLY A 114 -19.75 -17.96 8.32
C GLY A 114 -19.30 -18.47 6.94
N GLU A 115 -20.27 -18.99 6.17
CA GLU A 115 -19.98 -19.51 4.82
C GLU A 115 -19.60 -18.38 3.83
N GLU A 116 -20.09 -17.17 4.04
CA GLU A 116 -19.73 -16.01 3.21
C GLU A 116 -18.25 -15.64 3.39
N GLU A 117 -17.77 -15.54 4.62
CA GLU A 117 -16.37 -15.26 4.92
C GLU A 117 -15.44 -16.38 4.41
N LYS A 118 -15.82 -17.63 4.57
CA LYS A 118 -15.09 -18.78 4.02
C LYS A 118 -15.05 -18.74 2.49
N LYS A 119 -16.14 -18.38 1.84
CA LYS A 119 -16.19 -18.19 0.39
C LYS A 119 -15.25 -17.06 -0.06
N ASN A 120 -15.31 -15.90 0.61
CA ASN A 120 -14.44 -14.77 0.30
C ASN A 120 -12.95 -15.14 0.45
N ALA A 121 -12.60 -15.92 1.48
CA ALA A 121 -11.24 -16.41 1.67
C ALA A 121 -10.80 -17.35 0.54
N ARG A 122 -11.66 -18.30 0.11
CA ARG A 122 -11.35 -19.21 -1.01
C ARG A 122 -11.17 -18.44 -2.33
N GLU A 123 -12.08 -17.52 -2.65
CA GLU A 123 -11.98 -16.67 -3.85
C GLU A 123 -10.68 -15.85 -3.87
N ALA A 124 -10.25 -15.34 -2.72
CA ALA A 124 -9.00 -14.58 -2.62
C ALA A 124 -7.76 -15.48 -2.80
N ILE A 125 -7.78 -16.70 -2.25
CA ILE A 125 -6.72 -17.71 -2.42
C ILE A 125 -6.63 -18.15 -3.88
N GLU A 126 -7.76 -18.44 -4.52
CA GLU A 126 -7.84 -18.82 -5.93
C GLU A 126 -7.34 -17.70 -6.84
N ARG A 127 -7.77 -16.47 -6.60
CA ARG A 127 -7.30 -15.28 -7.34
C ARG A 127 -5.77 -15.11 -7.31
N MET A 128 -5.13 -15.48 -6.21
CA MET A 128 -3.68 -15.38 -6.03
C MET A 128 -2.93 -16.64 -6.47
N ASP A 129 -3.63 -17.63 -7.08
CA ASP A 129 -3.07 -18.93 -7.49
C ASP A 129 -2.40 -19.69 -6.32
N LEU A 130 -3.03 -19.63 -5.13
CA LEU A 130 -2.50 -20.23 -3.89
C LEU A 130 -3.28 -21.48 -3.42
N MET A 131 -4.20 -22.01 -4.24
CA MET A 131 -5.04 -23.15 -3.85
C MET A 131 -4.24 -24.38 -3.45
N SER A 132 -3.14 -24.67 -4.12
CA SER A 132 -2.24 -25.79 -3.79
C SER A 132 -1.53 -25.64 -2.44
N LEU A 133 -1.51 -24.43 -1.89
CA LEU A 133 -0.88 -24.10 -0.60
C LEU A 133 -1.91 -23.92 0.53
N SER A 134 -3.20 -24.05 0.24
CA SER A 134 -4.30 -23.68 1.14
C SER A 134 -4.19 -24.31 2.54
N ASP A 135 -3.83 -25.57 2.61
CA ASP A 135 -3.72 -26.34 3.86
C ASP A 135 -2.31 -26.31 4.48
N ARG A 136 -1.32 -25.71 3.79
CA ARG A 136 0.05 -25.62 4.32
C ARG A 136 0.13 -24.60 5.45
N PRO A 137 0.98 -24.87 6.47
CA PRO A 137 1.28 -23.88 7.49
C PRO A 137 1.90 -22.61 6.88
N TYR A 138 1.36 -21.42 7.20
CA TYR A 138 1.87 -20.12 6.75
C TYR A 138 3.35 -19.92 7.12
N THR A 139 3.80 -20.53 8.24
CA THR A 139 5.19 -20.46 8.71
C THR A 139 6.19 -21.15 7.77
N GLU A 140 5.75 -22.11 6.96
CA GLU A 140 6.59 -22.91 6.07
C GLU A 140 6.73 -22.33 4.65
N LEU A 141 6.05 -21.23 4.38
CA LEU A 141 6.06 -20.59 3.06
C LEU A 141 7.36 -19.80 2.83
N SER A 142 7.77 -19.70 1.57
CA SER A 142 8.81 -18.77 1.13
C SER A 142 8.37 -17.30 1.34
N GLY A 143 9.32 -16.36 1.29
CA GLY A 143 9.02 -14.93 1.42
C GLY A 143 8.01 -14.43 0.39
N GLY A 144 8.16 -14.85 -0.87
CA GLY A 144 7.25 -14.48 -1.97
C GLY A 144 5.84 -15.06 -1.78
N GLU A 145 5.73 -16.35 -1.40
CA GLU A 145 4.45 -16.97 -1.10
C GLU A 145 3.75 -16.30 0.09
N ARG A 146 4.49 -16.00 1.16
CA ARG A 146 3.96 -15.25 2.31
C ARG A 146 3.41 -13.89 1.93
N GLN A 147 4.10 -13.17 1.05
CA GLN A 147 3.62 -11.89 0.54
C GLN A 147 2.32 -12.05 -0.23
N GLN A 148 2.23 -13.03 -1.13
CA GLN A 148 1.01 -13.33 -1.88
C GLN A 148 -0.16 -13.71 -0.95
N VAL A 149 0.08 -14.52 0.09
CA VAL A 149 -0.93 -14.89 1.09
C VAL A 149 -1.37 -13.67 1.91
N THR A 150 -0.46 -12.74 2.23
CA THR A 150 -0.81 -11.49 2.91
C THR A 150 -1.69 -10.59 2.03
N ILE A 151 -1.43 -10.56 0.73
CA ILE A 151 -2.29 -9.86 -0.24
C ILE A 151 -3.66 -10.54 -0.33
N ALA A 152 -3.72 -11.89 -0.43
CA ALA A 152 -4.97 -12.64 -0.43
C ALA A 152 -5.82 -12.33 0.80
N ARG A 153 -5.20 -12.23 1.99
CA ARG A 153 -5.88 -11.85 3.23
C ARG A 153 -6.51 -10.46 3.14
N ALA A 154 -5.83 -9.48 2.53
CA ALA A 154 -6.38 -8.14 2.34
C ALA A 154 -7.54 -8.15 1.33
N ILE A 155 -7.46 -8.95 0.26
CA ILE A 155 -8.53 -9.12 -0.74
C ILE A 155 -9.77 -9.80 -0.13
N ALA A 156 -9.58 -10.84 0.69
CA ALA A 156 -10.68 -11.58 1.34
C ALA A 156 -11.58 -10.67 2.19
N GLN A 157 -11.03 -9.59 2.71
CA GLN A 157 -11.76 -8.56 3.45
C GLN A 157 -12.78 -7.81 2.57
N LYS A 158 -12.64 -7.84 1.22
CA LYS A 158 -13.42 -7.04 0.24
C LYS A 158 -13.46 -5.54 0.61
N PRO A 159 -12.32 -4.89 0.79
CA PRO A 159 -12.24 -3.50 1.21
C PRO A 159 -12.58 -2.55 0.06
N GLU A 160 -12.84 -1.27 0.36
CA GLU A 160 -12.99 -0.21 -0.64
C GLU A 160 -11.62 0.28 -1.17
N VAL A 161 -10.58 0.17 -0.33
CA VAL A 161 -9.20 0.56 -0.67
C VAL A 161 -8.20 -0.41 -0.05
N ILE A 162 -7.11 -0.69 -0.76
CA ILE A 162 -6.00 -1.51 -0.25
C ILE A 162 -4.73 -0.65 -0.18
N LEU A 163 -4.14 -0.60 1.01
CA LEU A 163 -2.88 0.09 1.28
C LEU A 163 -1.75 -0.94 1.31
N PHE A 164 -0.74 -0.77 0.46
CA PHE A 164 0.44 -1.61 0.36
C PHE A 164 1.67 -0.86 0.89
N ASP A 165 2.18 -1.26 2.04
CA ASP A 165 3.37 -0.64 2.63
C ASP A 165 4.64 -1.36 2.16
N GLU A 166 5.35 -0.77 1.21
CA GLU A 166 6.58 -1.31 0.58
C GLU A 166 6.47 -2.80 0.21
N PRO A 167 5.46 -3.23 -0.56
CA PRO A 167 5.09 -4.63 -0.73
C PRO A 167 6.12 -5.48 -1.47
N THR A 168 7.11 -4.87 -2.09
CA THR A 168 8.18 -5.50 -2.86
C THR A 168 9.50 -5.62 -2.08
N SER A 169 9.55 -5.06 -0.86
CA SER A 169 10.75 -5.11 -0.02
C SER A 169 11.12 -6.57 0.29
N HIS A 170 12.40 -6.86 0.23
CA HIS A 170 12.96 -8.20 0.52
C HIS A 170 12.53 -9.34 -0.43
N LEU A 171 11.90 -9.01 -1.55
CA LEU A 171 11.57 -9.96 -2.60
C LEU A 171 12.64 -9.98 -3.70
N ASP A 172 12.87 -11.13 -4.31
CA ASP A 172 13.63 -11.22 -5.54
C ASP A 172 12.90 -10.53 -6.71
N PHE A 173 13.63 -10.27 -7.78
CA PHE A 173 13.14 -9.51 -8.93
C PHE A 173 11.87 -10.11 -9.55
N GLY A 174 11.78 -11.45 -9.65
CA GLY A 174 10.61 -12.13 -10.21
C GLY A 174 9.36 -11.95 -9.34
N ASN A 175 9.52 -12.10 -8.03
CA ASN A 175 8.42 -11.91 -7.10
C ASN A 175 8.00 -10.43 -6.97
N GLN A 176 8.93 -9.48 -7.09
CA GLN A 176 8.59 -8.04 -7.18
C GLN A 176 7.66 -7.76 -8.34
N LEU A 177 7.99 -8.26 -9.56
CA LEU A 177 7.16 -8.06 -10.74
C LEU A 177 5.77 -8.67 -10.59
N LYS A 178 5.66 -9.87 -10.01
CA LYS A 178 4.36 -10.50 -9.73
C LYS A 178 3.51 -9.63 -8.79
N VAL A 179 4.09 -9.10 -7.72
CA VAL A 179 3.37 -8.22 -6.78
C VAL A 179 2.92 -6.94 -7.47
N LEU A 180 3.77 -6.28 -8.28
CA LEU A 180 3.38 -5.08 -9.03
C LEU A 180 2.26 -5.37 -10.03
N GLN A 181 2.28 -6.52 -10.67
CA GLN A 181 1.21 -6.94 -11.58
C GLN A 181 -0.11 -7.15 -10.84
N VAL A 182 -0.11 -7.82 -9.69
CA VAL A 182 -1.30 -7.99 -8.84
C VAL A 182 -1.86 -6.63 -8.39
N ILE A 183 -1.02 -5.69 -7.98
CA ILE A 183 -1.41 -4.33 -7.59
C ILE A 183 -2.13 -3.63 -8.74
N ARG A 184 -1.58 -3.69 -9.95
CA ARG A 184 -2.16 -3.10 -11.15
C ARG A 184 -3.51 -3.75 -11.52
N ASP A 185 -3.59 -5.07 -11.41
CA ASP A 185 -4.81 -5.82 -11.73
C ASP A 185 -5.92 -5.52 -10.70
N LEU A 186 -5.58 -5.37 -9.42
CA LEU A 186 -6.53 -4.92 -8.38
C LEU A 186 -7.14 -3.54 -8.70
N SER A 187 -6.31 -2.58 -9.13
CA SER A 187 -6.81 -1.27 -9.54
C SER A 187 -7.73 -1.36 -10.76
N ARG A 188 -7.39 -2.19 -11.76
CA ARG A 188 -8.25 -2.42 -12.95
C ARG A 188 -9.58 -3.08 -12.60
N ASP A 189 -9.61 -3.90 -11.56
CA ASP A 189 -10.84 -4.54 -11.05
C ASP A 189 -11.67 -3.61 -10.15
N GLY A 190 -11.28 -2.34 -10.05
CA GLY A 190 -12.05 -1.30 -9.38
C GLY A 190 -11.71 -1.07 -7.90
N TYR A 191 -10.70 -1.76 -7.35
CA TYR A 191 -10.19 -1.39 -6.03
C TYR A 191 -9.45 -0.06 -6.11
N ALA A 192 -9.67 0.83 -5.14
CA ALA A 192 -8.73 1.91 -4.92
C ALA A 192 -7.45 1.31 -4.29
N VAL A 193 -6.29 1.70 -4.80
CA VAL A 193 -5.01 1.14 -4.36
C VAL A 193 -4.03 2.25 -4.02
N VAL A 194 -3.39 2.16 -2.86
CA VAL A 194 -2.29 3.05 -2.47
C VAL A 194 -1.07 2.21 -2.16
N VAL A 195 0.06 2.54 -2.77
CA VAL A 195 1.32 1.80 -2.63
C VAL A 195 2.41 2.74 -2.16
N THR A 196 3.12 2.40 -1.09
CA THR A 196 4.38 3.06 -0.77
C THR A 196 5.54 2.32 -1.40
N THR A 197 6.53 3.04 -1.87
CA THR A 197 7.78 2.47 -2.41
C THR A 197 8.93 3.45 -2.25
N HIS A 198 10.15 2.94 -2.30
CA HIS A 198 11.36 3.74 -2.45
C HIS A 198 12.01 3.57 -3.83
N ASP A 199 11.45 2.74 -4.72
CA ASP A 199 11.95 2.54 -6.10
C ASP A 199 11.13 3.36 -7.11
N PRO A 200 11.74 4.35 -7.80
CA PRO A 200 11.06 5.16 -8.79
C PRO A 200 10.53 4.34 -9.98
N ASN A 201 11.18 3.22 -10.31
CA ASN A 201 10.71 2.36 -11.40
C ASN A 201 9.35 1.72 -11.08
N HIS A 202 9.04 1.44 -9.81
CA HIS A 202 7.72 0.95 -9.42
C HIS A 202 6.63 1.97 -9.73
N ALA A 203 6.86 3.26 -9.41
CA ALA A 203 5.91 4.32 -9.74
C ALA A 203 5.71 4.47 -11.26
N LEU A 204 6.80 4.43 -12.04
CA LEU A 204 6.76 4.47 -13.49
C LEU A 204 6.06 3.24 -14.11
N MET A 205 6.18 2.06 -13.50
CA MET A 205 5.53 0.82 -13.97
C MET A 205 4.04 0.79 -13.66
N LEU A 206 3.64 1.30 -12.51
CA LEU A 206 2.25 1.29 -12.07
C LEU A 206 1.41 2.35 -12.80
N SER A 207 2.01 3.41 -13.29
CA SER A 207 1.39 4.44 -14.17
C SER A 207 0.09 5.05 -13.63
N GLY A 208 -0.04 5.15 -12.30
CA GLY A 208 -1.14 5.86 -11.62
C GLY A 208 -0.74 7.28 -11.26
N THR A 209 -1.46 7.90 -10.35
CA THR A 209 -1.00 9.14 -9.72
C THR A 209 0.21 8.82 -8.82
N THR A 210 1.22 9.66 -8.86
CA THR A 210 2.37 9.56 -7.95
C THR A 210 2.37 10.71 -6.96
N ALA A 211 2.62 10.40 -5.70
CA ALA A 211 2.87 11.34 -4.62
C ALA A 211 4.35 11.24 -4.24
N LEU A 212 5.12 12.28 -4.53
CA LEU A 212 6.54 12.33 -4.23
C LEU A 212 6.74 12.95 -2.84
N PHE A 213 7.23 12.15 -1.88
CA PHE A 213 7.64 12.65 -0.58
C PHE A 213 8.97 13.39 -0.69
N THR A 214 8.93 14.69 -0.44
CA THR A 214 10.15 15.47 -0.30
C THR A 214 10.79 15.23 1.07
N GLY A 215 12.09 15.41 1.19
CA GLY A 215 12.83 15.21 2.46
C GLY A 215 12.38 16.13 3.62
N THR A 216 11.45 17.05 3.37
CA THR A 216 10.91 17.99 4.37
C THR A 216 9.57 17.56 4.99
N GLY A 217 9.04 16.38 4.64
CA GLY A 217 7.75 15.89 5.12
C GLY A 217 6.54 16.43 4.36
N THR A 218 6.77 17.07 3.20
CA THR A 218 5.74 17.53 2.27
C THR A 218 5.60 16.55 1.10
N VAL A 219 4.48 16.65 0.38
CA VAL A 219 4.17 15.77 -0.73
C VAL A 219 3.77 16.59 -1.94
N GLU A 220 4.32 16.26 -3.11
CA GLU A 220 3.87 16.76 -4.40
C GLU A 220 3.17 15.62 -5.16
N THR A 221 2.05 15.90 -5.82
CA THR A 221 1.26 14.89 -6.55
C THR A 221 1.13 15.24 -8.02
N GLY A 222 1.18 14.24 -8.88
CA GLY A 222 1.02 14.40 -10.33
C GLY A 222 1.17 13.07 -11.08
N ALA A 223 1.16 13.12 -12.40
CA ALA A 223 1.53 11.97 -13.22
C ALA A 223 3.01 11.62 -13.00
N PRO A 224 3.39 10.31 -12.98
CA PRO A 224 4.78 9.92 -12.78
C PRO A 224 5.75 10.64 -13.73
N GLU A 225 5.37 10.77 -15.00
CA GLU A 225 6.19 11.39 -16.04
C GLU A 225 6.42 12.89 -15.82
N GLU A 226 5.50 13.56 -15.10
CA GLU A 226 5.58 15.00 -14.83
C GLU A 226 6.41 15.31 -13.59
N ILE A 227 6.26 14.48 -12.53
CA ILE A 227 6.89 14.78 -11.25
C ILE A 227 8.18 14.00 -11.01
N LEU A 228 8.41 12.88 -11.68
CA LEU A 228 9.64 12.10 -11.57
C LEU A 228 10.64 12.56 -12.63
N THR A 229 11.28 13.71 -12.39
CA THR A 229 12.35 14.21 -13.26
C THR A 229 13.73 13.77 -12.75
N LYS A 230 14.75 13.79 -13.62
CA LYS A 230 16.14 13.48 -13.27
C LYS A 230 16.60 14.32 -12.07
N GLU A 231 16.32 15.61 -12.10
CA GLU A 231 16.74 16.57 -11.07
C GLU A 231 16.08 16.27 -9.72
N ARG A 232 14.76 16.01 -9.73
CA ARG A 232 14.01 15.69 -8.50
C ARG A 232 14.45 14.36 -7.89
N LEU A 233 14.61 13.32 -8.72
CA LEU A 233 15.07 12.01 -8.26
C LEU A 233 16.51 12.09 -7.75
N SER A 234 17.41 12.77 -8.46
CA SER A 234 18.79 12.97 -8.00
C SER A 234 18.86 13.75 -6.69
N SER A 235 18.03 14.79 -6.52
CA SER A 235 17.89 15.52 -5.27
C SER A 235 17.31 14.65 -4.16
N LEU A 236 16.29 13.86 -4.45
CA LEU A 236 15.64 12.98 -3.48
C LEU A 236 16.63 11.95 -2.93
N TYR A 237 17.40 11.29 -3.81
CA TYR A 237 18.29 10.20 -3.40
C TYR A 237 19.72 10.67 -3.04
N GLY A 238 20.03 11.96 -3.24
CA GLY A 238 21.35 12.52 -2.94
C GLY A 238 22.47 11.96 -3.84
N THR A 239 22.11 11.48 -5.03
CA THR A 239 23.05 10.92 -6.00
C THR A 239 22.58 11.24 -7.41
N GLU A 240 23.51 11.30 -8.36
CA GLU A 240 23.12 11.46 -9.76
C GLU A 240 22.38 10.22 -10.25
N LEU A 241 21.20 10.44 -10.85
CA LEU A 241 20.39 9.41 -11.50
C LEU A 241 20.10 9.85 -12.93
N ASP A 242 19.91 8.88 -13.83
CA ASP A 242 19.47 9.15 -15.19
C ASP A 242 18.03 8.64 -15.38
N LEU A 243 17.23 9.36 -16.16
CA LEU A 243 15.87 8.98 -16.51
C LEU A 243 15.75 8.99 -18.04
N ARG A 244 15.46 7.83 -18.63
CA ARG A 244 15.35 7.68 -20.07
C ARG A 244 14.05 7.04 -20.47
N TYR A 245 13.44 7.58 -21.50
CA TYR A 245 12.31 6.93 -22.14
C TYR A 245 12.82 5.78 -23.00
N VAL A 246 12.25 4.60 -22.82
CA VAL A 246 12.57 3.38 -23.56
C VAL A 246 11.38 3.04 -24.44
N GLU A 247 11.52 3.23 -25.76
CA GLU A 247 10.44 3.06 -26.74
C GLU A 247 9.82 1.66 -26.69
N ASP A 248 10.64 0.62 -26.63
CA ASP A 248 10.18 -0.78 -26.54
C ASP A 248 9.35 -1.09 -25.29
N LEU A 249 9.54 -0.33 -24.21
CA LEU A 249 8.78 -0.47 -22.97
C LEU A 249 7.61 0.52 -22.88
N GLY A 250 7.56 1.53 -23.75
CA GLY A 250 6.56 2.59 -23.76
C GLY A 250 6.54 3.44 -22.47
N ARG A 251 7.67 3.53 -21.74
CA ARG A 251 7.79 4.26 -20.47
C ARG A 251 9.20 4.71 -20.16
N SER A 252 9.33 5.66 -19.26
CA SER A 252 10.62 6.05 -18.71
C SER A 252 11.15 5.00 -17.71
N VAL A 253 12.47 4.91 -17.61
CA VAL A 253 13.20 4.05 -16.68
C VAL A 253 14.24 4.87 -15.95
N CYS A 254 14.25 4.79 -14.64
CA CYS A 254 15.28 5.38 -13.79
C CYS A 254 16.48 4.44 -13.72
N MET A 255 17.66 4.96 -14.00
CA MET A 255 18.90 4.19 -14.09
C MET A 255 20.03 4.85 -13.32
N TYR A 256 21.01 4.02 -12.93
CA TYR A 256 22.26 4.53 -12.39
C TYR A 256 23.10 5.17 -13.51
N PRO A 257 23.89 6.21 -13.20
CA PRO A 257 24.84 6.78 -14.15
C PRO A 257 25.92 5.76 -14.49
N LYS A 258 26.67 6.04 -15.54
CA LYS A 258 27.85 5.24 -15.88
C LYS A 258 28.94 5.49 -14.82
N PHE A 259 29.46 4.42 -14.26
CA PHE A 259 30.59 4.45 -13.34
C PHE A 259 31.91 4.60 -14.12
#